data_ef171a808d8bc1aa87c4795bef6a6e1b
#
_entry.id   ef171a808d8bc1aa87c4795bef6a6e1b
#
_cell.length_a   1.000
_cell.length_b   1.000
_cell.length_c   1.000
_cell.angle_alpha   90.00
_cell.angle_beta   90.00
_cell.angle_gamma   90.00
#
_symmetry.space_group_name_H-M   'P 1'
#
loop_
_entity.id
_entity.type
_entity.pdbx_description
1 polymer ?
#
loop_
_entity_poly.entity_id
_entity_poly.type
_entity_poly.pdbx_seq_one_letter_code
_entity_poly.pdbx_strand_id
1 'polypeptide(L)'
;MPAARSRSLTTLATGTDKKAGAPQDASTIKDPPSLRRLCRRRGAALETAIYEAVLQQLSTVGFAAMTIEGIAATARTGKAAIYRRWPSKEELVADTLDNVLPSLDLPPDTGNVRTDIARIFDLMTATMESPAGGAMQALLGELGHDHEFIKTLHVRVLAPRKALMLEILRRGVERGDVKPDAVKPVIAEAGPALLVHRLLMYGPPIDPAYVDAILDDVVMPLISPAWKEPSRARS
;
A
#
# COMPACT_ATOMS: atom_id res chain seq x y z
N MET A 1 14.28 -78.78 -0.56
CA MET A 1 14.15 -79.87 -1.49
C MET A 1 12.70 -80.23 -1.73
N PRO A 2 12.17 -80.63 -2.91
CA PRO A 2 12.70 -80.49 -4.27
C PRO A 2 11.77 -79.68 -5.17
N ALA A 3 12.27 -79.04 -6.20
CA ALA A 3 12.46 -79.45 -7.58
C ALA A 3 11.15 -79.49 -8.40
N ALA A 4 11.04 -79.07 -9.55
CA ALA A 4 11.79 -78.75 -10.73
C ALA A 4 10.89 -78.82 -12.00
N ARG A 5 11.39 -78.19 -13.03
CA ARG A 5 11.23 -78.47 -14.48
C ARG A 5 9.93 -78.03 -15.18
N SER A 6 10.00 -77.39 -16.26
CA SER A 6 10.87 -77.28 -17.43
C SER A 6 10.04 -77.39 -18.72
N ARG A 7 10.51 -76.78 -19.77
CA ARG A 7 10.37 -76.97 -21.23
C ARG A 7 9.35 -76.11 -21.92
N SER A 8 9.80 -75.19 -22.70
CA SER A 8 10.49 -75.21 -24.01
C SER A 8 9.59 -75.52 -25.20
N LEU A 9 9.68 -74.75 -26.15
CA LEU A 9 9.97 -74.83 -27.59
C LEU A 9 9.08 -73.88 -28.39
N THR A 10 9.66 -72.91 -29.05
CA THR A 10 10.19 -72.91 -30.42
C THR A 10 9.10 -72.74 -31.49
N THR A 11 9.06 -71.72 -32.30
CA THR A 11 9.79 -71.66 -33.58
C THR A 11 9.20 -70.52 -34.46
N LEU A 12 10.08 -69.65 -34.98
CA LEU A 12 10.20 -69.11 -36.34
C LEU A 12 8.92 -68.50 -37.00
N ALA A 13 8.94 -67.46 -37.74
CA ALA A 13 9.93 -66.85 -38.62
C ALA A 13 9.41 -65.53 -39.20
N THR A 14 10.38 -64.69 -39.54
CA THR A 14 10.47 -63.87 -40.78
C THR A 14 9.45 -62.80 -41.13
N GLY A 15 9.95 -61.60 -41.27
CA GLY A 15 9.62 -60.82 -42.41
C GLY A 15 9.54 -59.32 -42.26
N THR A 16 10.63 -58.67 -42.68
CA THR A 16 10.74 -57.43 -43.46
C THR A 16 10.32 -56.08 -42.88
N ASP A 17 11.36 -55.27 -42.79
CA ASP A 17 11.46 -53.83 -43.09
C ASP A 17 10.17 -53.02 -43.24
N LYS A 18 10.07 -51.92 -42.43
CA LYS A 18 9.91 -50.60 -43.02
C LYS A 18 10.23 -49.48 -41.99
N LYS A 19 11.23 -48.73 -42.35
CA LYS A 19 11.67 -47.45 -41.86
C LYS A 19 10.53 -46.42 -41.95
N ALA A 20 10.12 -45.79 -40.82
CA ALA A 20 9.47 -44.47 -40.85
C ALA A 20 9.55 -43.77 -39.48
N GLY A 21 10.25 -42.68 -39.48
CA GLY A 21 9.94 -41.38 -38.95
C GLY A 21 9.48 -41.26 -37.48
N ALA A 22 10.34 -40.75 -36.63
CA ALA A 22 9.96 -40.12 -35.41
C ALA A 22 9.15 -38.84 -35.67
N PRO A 23 8.04 -38.56 -34.96
CA PRO A 23 7.58 -37.20 -34.79
C PRO A 23 8.13 -36.66 -33.47
N GLN A 24 9.11 -35.75 -33.62
CA GLN A 24 9.31 -34.70 -32.61
C GLN A 24 8.09 -33.79 -32.72
N ASP A 25 7.31 -33.71 -31.65
CA ASP A 25 6.62 -32.48 -31.28
C ASP A 25 6.11 -32.60 -29.83
N ALA A 26 7.00 -32.21 -28.91
CA ALA A 26 6.58 -31.79 -27.58
C ALA A 26 5.93 -30.40 -27.77
N SER A 27 4.65 -30.37 -28.11
CA SER A 27 3.87 -29.15 -28.09
C SER A 27 3.85 -28.61 -26.67
N THR A 28 4.64 -27.59 -26.43
CA THR A 28 4.50 -26.68 -25.29
C THR A 28 3.05 -26.19 -25.29
N ILE A 29 2.22 -26.75 -24.43
CA ILE A 29 0.88 -26.26 -24.16
C ILE A 29 1.07 -24.87 -23.54
N LYS A 30 1.01 -23.85 -24.36
CA LYS A 30 0.88 -22.46 -23.88
C LYS A 30 -0.48 -22.35 -23.23
N ASP A 31 -0.50 -22.13 -21.92
CA ASP A 31 -1.72 -21.81 -21.21
C ASP A 31 -2.48 -20.68 -21.92
N PRO A 32 -3.78 -20.85 -22.15
CA PRO A 32 -4.56 -19.85 -22.85
C PRO A 32 -4.60 -18.53 -22.06
N PRO A 33 -4.60 -17.37 -22.74
CA PRO A 33 -4.56 -16.03 -22.11
C PRO A 33 -5.64 -15.78 -21.08
N SER A 34 -6.76 -16.51 -21.17
CA SER A 34 -7.87 -16.46 -20.22
C SER A 34 -7.53 -17.01 -18.83
N LEU A 35 -6.70 -18.04 -18.71
CA LEU A 35 -6.30 -18.62 -17.43
C LEU A 35 -5.32 -17.71 -16.67
N ARG A 36 -4.43 -17.00 -17.38
CA ARG A 36 -3.54 -16.00 -16.76
C ARG A 36 -4.31 -14.80 -16.18
N ARG A 37 -5.38 -14.36 -16.86
CA ARG A 37 -6.28 -13.30 -16.34
C ARG A 37 -7.07 -13.76 -15.12
N LEU A 38 -7.58 -14.99 -15.10
CA LEU A 38 -8.32 -15.55 -13.97
C LEU A 38 -7.44 -15.78 -12.74
N CYS A 39 -6.19 -16.25 -12.92
CA CYS A 39 -5.22 -16.37 -11.82
C CYS A 39 -4.84 -15.00 -11.23
N ARG A 40 -4.63 -13.98 -12.06
CA ARG A 40 -4.29 -12.62 -11.60
C ARG A 40 -5.45 -11.96 -10.86
N ARG A 41 -6.71 -12.16 -11.30
CA ARG A 41 -7.90 -11.68 -10.59
C ARG A 41 -8.08 -12.36 -9.23
N ARG A 42 -7.82 -13.68 -9.13
CA ARG A 42 -7.87 -14.39 -7.84
C ARG A 42 -6.80 -13.92 -6.87
N GLY A 43 -5.61 -13.64 -7.34
CA GLY A 43 -4.52 -13.08 -6.55
C GLY A 43 -4.86 -11.72 -5.97
N ALA A 44 -5.31 -10.78 -6.79
CA ALA A 44 -5.70 -9.43 -6.38
C ALA A 44 -6.92 -9.45 -5.43
N ALA A 45 -7.94 -10.25 -5.72
CA ALA A 45 -9.09 -10.38 -4.83
C ALA A 45 -8.73 -10.94 -3.45
N LEU A 46 -7.77 -11.86 -3.37
CA LEU A 46 -7.26 -12.36 -2.10
C LEU A 46 -6.48 -11.28 -1.34
N GLU A 47 -5.66 -10.51 -2.01
CA GLU A 47 -4.92 -9.39 -1.40
C GLU A 47 -5.87 -8.35 -0.83
N THR A 48 -6.88 -7.93 -1.59
CA THR A 48 -7.92 -7.03 -1.10
C THR A 48 -8.60 -7.57 0.15
N ALA A 49 -9.02 -8.85 0.14
CA ALA A 49 -9.65 -9.47 1.31
C ALA A 49 -8.71 -9.55 2.54
N ILE A 50 -7.41 -9.73 2.32
CA ILE A 50 -6.42 -9.71 3.41
C ILE A 50 -6.27 -8.28 3.95
N TYR A 51 -6.17 -7.26 3.10
CA TYR A 51 -6.09 -5.86 3.51
C TYR A 51 -7.34 -5.42 4.30
N GLU A 52 -8.53 -5.77 3.83
CA GLU A 52 -9.78 -5.53 4.57
C GLU A 52 -9.77 -6.20 5.95
N ALA A 53 -9.29 -7.45 6.04
CA ALA A 53 -9.15 -8.16 7.31
C ALA A 53 -8.15 -7.52 8.26
N VAL A 54 -7.03 -6.98 7.74
CA VAL A 54 -6.05 -6.22 8.52
C VAL A 54 -6.68 -4.95 9.08
N LEU A 55 -7.36 -4.14 8.25
CA LEU A 55 -8.03 -2.92 8.70
C LEU A 55 -9.09 -3.20 9.75
N GLN A 56 -9.89 -4.26 9.56
CA GLN A 56 -10.89 -4.68 10.54
C GLN A 56 -10.23 -5.08 11.87
N GLN A 57 -9.15 -5.85 11.85
CA GLN A 57 -8.46 -6.26 13.07
C GLN A 57 -7.79 -5.08 13.77
N LEU A 58 -7.13 -4.17 13.02
CA LEU A 58 -6.56 -2.96 13.59
C LEU A 58 -7.60 -2.12 14.34
N SER A 59 -8.79 -1.94 13.75
CA SER A 59 -9.84 -1.13 14.35
C SER A 59 -10.58 -1.82 15.51
N THR A 60 -10.57 -3.18 15.58
CA THR A 60 -11.34 -3.91 16.61
C THR A 60 -10.50 -4.40 17.79
N VAL A 61 -9.29 -4.88 17.54
CA VAL A 61 -8.41 -5.45 18.60
C VAL A 61 -7.07 -4.72 18.72
N GLY A 62 -6.74 -3.82 17.79
CA GLY A 62 -5.48 -3.09 17.77
C GLY A 62 -4.30 -3.92 17.25
N PHE A 63 -3.16 -3.26 17.03
CA PHE A 63 -1.96 -3.88 16.47
C PHE A 63 -1.35 -4.92 17.42
N ALA A 64 -1.28 -4.63 18.70
CA ALA A 64 -0.67 -5.52 19.69
C ALA A 64 -1.37 -6.87 19.78
N ALA A 65 -2.71 -6.89 19.79
CA ALA A 65 -3.52 -8.10 19.90
C ALA A 65 -3.81 -8.78 18.55
N MET A 66 -3.56 -8.10 17.44
CA MET A 66 -3.75 -8.64 16.09
C MET A 66 -2.81 -9.81 15.79
N THR A 67 -3.34 -10.88 15.19
CA THR A 67 -2.57 -12.08 14.84
C THR A 67 -2.77 -12.47 13.37
N ILE A 68 -1.76 -13.13 12.78
CA ILE A 68 -1.87 -13.69 11.41
C ILE A 68 -2.98 -14.72 11.32
N GLU A 69 -3.23 -15.47 12.39
CA GLU A 69 -4.35 -16.42 12.49
C GLU A 69 -5.70 -15.71 12.37
N GLY A 70 -5.88 -14.62 13.11
CA GLY A 70 -7.09 -13.82 13.08
C GLY A 70 -7.34 -13.20 11.70
N ILE A 71 -6.28 -12.65 11.08
CA ILE A 71 -6.34 -12.11 9.71
C ILE A 71 -6.71 -13.21 8.71
N ALA A 72 -6.06 -14.38 8.79
CA ALA A 72 -6.34 -15.49 7.89
C ALA A 72 -7.79 -16.00 8.00
N ALA A 73 -8.32 -16.09 9.23
CA ALA A 73 -9.69 -16.47 9.49
C ALA A 73 -10.68 -15.44 8.89
N THR A 74 -10.46 -14.15 9.13
CA THR A 74 -11.29 -13.06 8.60
C THR A 74 -11.26 -13.01 7.07
N ALA A 75 -10.08 -13.12 6.45
CA ALA A 75 -9.89 -13.14 5.00
C ALA A 75 -10.30 -14.48 4.35
N ARG A 76 -10.72 -15.49 5.13
CA ARG A 76 -11.06 -16.84 4.68
C ARG A 76 -9.94 -17.48 3.86
N THR A 77 -8.70 -17.40 4.36
CA THR A 77 -7.50 -17.94 3.73
C THR A 77 -6.63 -18.71 4.72
N GLY A 78 -5.59 -19.37 4.23
CA GLY A 78 -4.61 -20.05 5.08
C GLY A 78 -3.42 -19.14 5.44
N LYS A 79 -2.84 -19.29 6.64
CA LYS A 79 -1.62 -18.59 7.08
C LYS A 79 -0.48 -18.68 6.06
N ALA A 80 -0.29 -19.86 5.44
CA ALA A 80 0.76 -20.05 4.43
C ALA A 80 0.58 -19.13 3.19
N ALA A 81 -0.64 -18.75 2.86
CA ALA A 81 -0.90 -17.80 1.77
C ALA A 81 -0.48 -16.37 2.13
N ILE A 82 -0.59 -16.00 3.41
CA ILE A 82 -0.14 -14.71 3.95
C ILE A 82 1.38 -14.70 4.02
N TYR A 83 2.02 -15.65 4.71
CA TYR A 83 3.48 -15.68 4.87
C TYR A 83 4.26 -15.79 3.56
N ARG A 84 3.66 -16.33 2.50
CA ARG A 84 4.28 -16.36 1.17
C ARG A 84 4.45 -14.97 0.57
N ARG A 85 3.65 -13.98 0.98
CA ARG A 85 3.65 -12.60 0.48
C ARG A 85 4.31 -11.63 1.45
N TRP A 86 4.04 -11.79 2.72
CA TRP A 86 4.53 -10.90 3.77
C TRP A 86 5.25 -11.72 4.84
N PRO A 87 6.56 -11.48 5.04
CA PRO A 87 7.38 -12.26 5.98
C PRO A 87 6.99 -12.02 7.44
N SER A 88 6.37 -10.88 7.76
CA SER A 88 5.96 -10.52 9.11
C SER A 88 4.60 -9.81 9.14
N LYS A 89 4.04 -9.66 10.35
CA LYS A 89 2.82 -8.89 10.62
C LYS A 89 3.03 -7.40 10.30
N GLU A 90 4.18 -6.88 10.65
CA GLU A 90 4.60 -5.48 10.46
C GLU A 90 4.67 -5.15 8.96
N GLU A 91 5.28 -6.02 8.16
CA GLU A 91 5.33 -5.89 6.69
C GLU A 91 3.95 -5.95 6.06
N LEU A 92 3.08 -6.84 6.52
CA LEU A 92 1.71 -6.93 6.05
C LEU A 92 0.91 -5.65 6.36
N VAL A 93 1.05 -5.12 7.58
CA VAL A 93 0.36 -3.88 7.96
C VAL A 93 0.89 -2.68 7.16
N ALA A 94 2.21 -2.56 7.03
CA ALA A 94 2.81 -1.48 6.23
C ALA A 94 2.35 -1.54 4.77
N ASP A 95 2.31 -2.72 4.17
CA ASP A 95 1.83 -2.94 2.81
C ASP A 95 0.32 -2.64 2.67
N THR A 96 -0.48 -3.05 3.67
CA THR A 96 -1.90 -2.71 3.73
C THR A 96 -2.09 -1.20 3.72
N LEU A 97 -1.39 -0.48 4.58
CA LEU A 97 -1.49 0.98 4.66
C LEU A 97 -1.05 1.65 3.36
N ASP A 98 0.02 1.18 2.74
CA ASP A 98 0.48 1.72 1.46
C ASP A 98 -0.54 1.52 0.33
N ASN A 99 -1.27 0.41 0.35
CA ASN A 99 -2.29 0.11 -0.66
C ASN A 99 -3.64 0.80 -0.42
N VAL A 100 -4.04 1.03 0.84
CA VAL A 100 -5.34 1.64 1.14
C VAL A 100 -5.27 3.16 1.27
N LEU A 101 -4.10 3.69 1.57
CA LEU A 101 -3.87 5.12 1.49
C LEU A 101 -3.85 5.54 0.03
N PRO A 102 -4.34 6.75 -0.29
CA PRO A 102 -4.36 7.24 -1.66
C PRO A 102 -2.98 7.14 -2.31
N SER A 103 -2.96 6.62 -3.54
CA SER A 103 -1.74 6.62 -4.35
C SER A 103 -1.33 8.06 -4.64
N LEU A 104 -0.04 8.31 -4.45
CA LEU A 104 0.57 9.62 -4.65
C LEU A 104 1.63 9.53 -5.78
N ASP A 105 1.36 8.73 -6.81
CA ASP A 105 2.30 8.50 -7.92
C ASP A 105 2.71 9.81 -8.61
N LEU A 106 1.78 10.77 -8.67
CA LEU A 106 2.06 12.10 -9.21
C LEU A 106 1.54 13.16 -8.23
N PRO A 107 2.43 14.07 -7.74
CA PRO A 107 1.98 15.21 -6.96
C PRO A 107 1.06 16.11 -7.79
N PRO A 108 0.01 16.70 -7.19
CA PRO A 108 -0.80 17.73 -7.84
C PRO A 108 0.09 18.81 -8.47
N ASP A 109 -0.28 19.25 -9.68
CA ASP A 109 0.39 20.33 -10.39
C ASP A 109 -0.67 21.23 -11.06
N THR A 110 -1.27 22.10 -10.26
CA THR A 110 -2.32 23.02 -10.69
C THR A 110 -1.77 24.36 -11.17
N GLY A 111 -0.44 24.53 -11.06
CA GLY A 111 0.20 25.82 -11.29
C GLY A 111 0.17 26.75 -10.07
N ASN A 112 -0.33 26.30 -8.91
CA ASN A 112 -0.41 27.09 -7.68
C ASN A 112 -0.15 26.21 -6.45
N VAL A 113 0.87 26.53 -5.66
CA VAL A 113 1.33 25.73 -4.53
C VAL A 113 0.24 25.56 -3.46
N ARG A 114 -0.56 26.62 -3.18
CA ARG A 114 -1.65 26.54 -2.20
C ARG A 114 -2.69 25.50 -2.62
N THR A 115 -3.10 25.52 -3.89
CA THR A 115 -4.06 24.57 -4.43
C THR A 115 -3.50 23.15 -4.47
N ASP A 116 -2.22 22.99 -4.78
CA ASP A 116 -1.56 21.68 -4.78
C ASP A 116 -1.54 21.07 -3.37
N ILE A 117 -1.18 21.85 -2.35
CA ILE A 117 -1.17 21.42 -0.95
C ILE A 117 -2.60 21.17 -0.43
N ALA A 118 -3.57 22.03 -0.78
CA ALA A 118 -4.97 21.86 -0.41
C ALA A 118 -5.51 20.51 -0.89
N ARG A 119 -5.23 20.11 -2.13
CA ARG A 119 -5.62 18.78 -2.67
C ARG A 119 -5.02 17.62 -1.88
N ILE A 120 -3.77 17.74 -1.40
CA ILE A 120 -3.18 16.73 -0.53
C ILE A 120 -3.92 16.67 0.81
N PHE A 121 -4.26 17.81 1.38
CA PHE A 121 -4.99 17.88 2.66
C PHE A 121 -6.41 17.33 2.53
N ASP A 122 -7.13 17.64 1.44
CA ASP A 122 -8.46 17.06 1.14
C ASP A 122 -8.37 15.52 1.06
N LEU A 123 -7.35 15.02 0.39
CA LEU A 123 -7.12 13.58 0.26
C LEU A 123 -6.77 12.92 1.61
N MET A 124 -5.98 13.60 2.43
CA MET A 124 -5.65 13.14 3.79
C MET A 124 -6.90 13.11 4.68
N THR A 125 -7.70 14.16 4.69
CA THR A 125 -8.93 14.24 5.52
C THR A 125 -9.95 13.21 5.07
N ALA A 126 -10.21 13.05 3.77
CA ALA A 126 -11.07 12.01 3.25
C ALA A 126 -10.62 10.60 3.67
N THR A 127 -9.29 10.37 3.68
CA THR A 127 -8.73 9.10 4.17
C THR A 127 -8.93 8.93 5.66
N MET A 128 -8.69 9.97 6.46
CA MET A 128 -8.85 9.96 7.91
C MET A 128 -10.30 9.69 8.34
N GLU A 129 -11.28 10.08 7.53
CA GLU A 129 -12.71 9.84 7.74
C GLU A 129 -13.19 8.48 7.23
N SER A 130 -12.32 7.72 6.56
CA SER A 130 -12.61 6.38 6.06
C SER A 130 -12.35 5.28 7.12
N PRO A 131 -12.78 4.02 6.88
CA PRO A 131 -12.39 2.89 7.73
C PRO A 131 -10.87 2.71 7.87
N ALA A 132 -10.09 3.08 6.84
CA ALA A 132 -8.63 3.07 6.89
C ALA A 132 -8.09 4.10 7.90
N GLY A 133 -8.74 5.27 8.01
CA GLY A 133 -8.40 6.29 9.00
C GLY A 133 -8.60 5.80 10.43
N GLY A 134 -9.70 5.09 10.71
CA GLY A 134 -9.94 4.47 12.02
C GLY A 134 -8.87 3.44 12.39
N ALA A 135 -8.48 2.60 11.44
CA ALA A 135 -7.39 1.64 11.63
C ALA A 135 -6.03 2.33 11.85
N MET A 136 -5.76 3.40 11.11
CA MET A 136 -4.55 4.22 11.28
C MET A 136 -4.52 4.90 12.65
N GLN A 137 -5.64 5.45 13.11
CA GLN A 137 -5.74 6.09 14.43
C GLN A 137 -5.46 5.07 15.56
N ALA A 138 -6.05 3.87 15.48
CA ALA A 138 -5.78 2.80 16.43
C ALA A 138 -4.29 2.42 16.46
N LEU A 139 -3.70 2.26 15.27
CA LEU A 139 -2.28 1.95 15.11
C LEU A 139 -1.37 3.03 15.70
N LEU A 140 -1.61 4.30 15.38
CA LEU A 140 -0.80 5.42 15.88
C LEU A 140 -0.88 5.55 17.40
N GLY A 141 -2.00 5.21 18.02
CA GLY A 141 -2.16 5.15 19.47
C GLY A 141 -1.29 4.08 20.16
N GLU A 142 -0.91 3.02 19.44
CA GLU A 142 -0.13 1.90 19.97
C GLU A 142 1.36 1.95 19.60
N LEU A 143 1.78 2.80 18.64
CA LEU A 143 3.13 2.81 18.06
C LEU A 143 4.26 3.13 19.06
N GLY A 144 3.99 3.55 20.28
CA GLY A 144 5.00 4.05 21.22
C GLY A 144 6.08 3.05 21.65
N HIS A 145 6.01 1.76 21.29
CA HIS A 145 6.85 0.71 21.87
C HIS A 145 7.58 -0.20 20.90
N ASP A 146 7.25 -0.19 19.60
CA ASP A 146 7.89 -1.06 18.58
C ASP A 146 8.72 -0.26 17.60
N HIS A 147 10.02 -0.09 17.92
CA HIS A 147 10.95 0.69 17.11
C HIS A 147 11.15 0.12 15.69
N GLU A 148 11.13 -1.20 15.51
CA GLU A 148 11.34 -1.82 14.18
C GLU A 148 10.10 -1.62 13.30
N PHE A 149 8.92 -1.71 13.88
CA PHE A 149 7.70 -1.43 13.14
C PHE A 149 7.59 0.06 12.77
N ILE A 150 7.90 0.97 13.70
CA ILE A 150 7.96 2.42 13.40
C ILE A 150 8.90 2.69 12.23
N LYS A 151 10.06 2.04 12.19
CA LYS A 151 11.03 2.18 11.10
C LYS A 151 10.47 1.67 9.77
N THR A 152 9.82 0.51 9.77
CA THR A 152 9.16 -0.06 8.58
C THR A 152 8.08 0.89 8.07
N LEU A 153 7.22 1.39 8.94
CA LEU A 153 6.17 2.34 8.61
C LEU A 153 6.75 3.66 8.07
N HIS A 154 7.82 4.14 8.70
CA HIS A 154 8.50 5.36 8.22
C HIS A 154 9.02 5.20 6.79
N VAL A 155 9.73 4.10 6.50
CA VAL A 155 10.35 3.88 5.18
C VAL A 155 9.28 3.64 4.10
N ARG A 156 8.27 2.82 4.38
CA ARG A 156 7.29 2.41 3.38
C ARG A 156 6.14 3.38 3.18
N VAL A 157 5.72 4.06 4.24
CA VAL A 157 4.51 4.88 4.22
C VAL A 157 4.80 6.38 4.33
N LEU A 158 5.60 6.79 5.32
CA LEU A 158 5.77 8.22 5.62
C LEU A 158 6.78 8.91 4.71
N ALA A 159 7.91 8.27 4.42
CA ALA A 159 8.97 8.87 3.62
C ALA A 159 8.55 9.16 2.17
N PRO A 160 7.83 8.30 1.44
CA PRO A 160 7.31 8.62 0.11
C PRO A 160 6.36 9.82 0.12
N ARG A 161 5.48 9.94 1.12
CA ARG A 161 4.53 11.06 1.26
C ARG A 161 5.22 12.37 1.57
N LYS A 162 6.26 12.33 2.41
CA LYS A 162 7.13 13.49 2.64
C LYS A 162 7.88 13.90 1.36
N ALA A 163 8.42 12.95 0.61
CA ALA A 163 9.10 13.22 -0.64
C ALA A 163 8.19 13.93 -1.66
N LEU A 164 6.93 13.51 -1.74
CA LEU A 164 5.92 14.14 -2.58
C LEU A 164 5.65 15.60 -2.16
N MET A 165 5.50 15.86 -0.87
CA MET A 165 5.31 17.24 -0.38
C MET A 165 6.53 18.10 -0.69
N LEU A 166 7.75 17.58 -0.53
CA LEU A 166 8.98 18.28 -0.92
C LEU A 166 9.03 18.57 -2.42
N GLU A 167 8.49 17.69 -3.26
CA GLU A 167 8.40 17.90 -4.69
C GLU A 167 7.43 19.04 -5.05
N ILE A 168 6.28 19.10 -4.39
CA ILE A 168 5.35 20.23 -4.54
C ILE A 168 6.04 21.56 -4.20
N LEU A 169 6.79 21.59 -3.09
CA LEU A 169 7.54 22.79 -2.69
C LEU A 169 8.62 23.15 -3.71
N ARG A 170 9.38 22.19 -4.27
CA ARG A 170 10.40 22.46 -5.31
C ARG A 170 9.79 23.09 -6.56
N ARG A 171 8.68 22.52 -7.04
CA ARG A 171 7.95 23.10 -8.19
C ARG A 171 7.44 24.51 -7.88
N GLY A 172 7.00 24.74 -6.64
CA GLY A 172 6.65 26.06 -6.17
C GLY A 172 7.80 27.05 -6.20
N VAL A 173 9.03 26.62 -5.89
CA VAL A 173 10.25 27.45 -6.03
C VAL A 173 10.51 27.79 -7.50
N GLU A 174 10.41 26.82 -8.40
CA GLU A 174 10.60 27.04 -9.85
C GLU A 174 9.60 28.03 -10.43
N ARG A 175 8.37 28.05 -9.90
CA ARG A 175 7.32 29.03 -10.28
C ARG A 175 7.42 30.38 -9.58
N GLY A 176 8.21 30.49 -8.49
CA GLY A 176 8.30 31.68 -7.66
C GLY A 176 7.22 31.77 -6.56
N ASP A 177 6.42 30.74 -6.34
CA ASP A 177 5.39 30.65 -5.29
C ASP A 177 5.96 30.35 -3.91
N VAL A 178 7.12 29.70 -3.87
CA VAL A 178 7.78 29.21 -2.66
C VAL A 178 9.19 29.78 -2.56
N LYS A 179 9.59 30.22 -1.37
CA LYS A 179 10.97 30.65 -1.11
C LYS A 179 11.92 29.44 -1.06
N PRO A 180 13.13 29.53 -1.64
CA PRO A 180 14.06 28.39 -1.74
C PRO A 180 14.41 27.74 -0.40
N ASP A 181 14.51 28.52 0.67
CA ASP A 181 14.84 28.06 2.01
C ASP A 181 13.67 27.33 2.72
N ALA A 182 12.48 27.29 2.11
CA ALA A 182 11.31 26.56 2.62
C ALA A 182 11.30 25.08 2.18
N VAL A 183 12.14 24.64 1.24
CA VAL A 183 12.22 23.24 0.83
C VAL A 183 12.99 22.44 1.89
N LYS A 184 12.33 22.20 3.04
CA LYS A 184 12.90 21.48 4.20
C LYS A 184 11.93 20.42 4.70
N PRO A 185 12.42 19.26 5.17
CA PRO A 185 11.58 18.18 5.70
C PRO A 185 10.59 18.65 6.76
N VAL A 186 11.04 19.44 7.73
CA VAL A 186 10.20 19.95 8.83
C VAL A 186 9.07 20.84 8.34
N ILE A 187 9.27 21.61 7.26
CA ILE A 187 8.22 22.46 6.66
C ILE A 187 7.23 21.59 5.89
N ALA A 188 7.72 20.60 5.14
CA ALA A 188 6.87 19.65 4.44
C ALA A 188 5.98 18.80 5.38
N GLU A 189 6.41 18.58 6.60
CA GLU A 189 5.71 17.81 7.63
C GLU A 189 4.74 18.66 8.47
N ALA A 190 4.89 19.98 8.53
CA ALA A 190 4.16 20.84 9.46
C ALA A 190 2.63 20.73 9.32
N GLY A 191 2.09 20.87 8.12
CA GLY A 191 0.66 20.77 7.87
C GLY A 191 0.10 19.35 8.12
N PRO A 192 0.68 18.30 7.51
CA PRO A 192 0.32 16.92 7.78
C PRO A 192 0.35 16.54 9.27
N ALA A 193 1.35 17.00 10.03
CA ALA A 193 1.44 16.73 11.47
C ALA A 193 0.27 17.33 12.25
N LEU A 194 -0.19 18.54 11.91
CA LEU A 194 -1.34 19.16 12.54
C LEU A 194 -2.65 18.41 12.23
N LEU A 195 -2.83 17.90 11.01
CA LEU A 195 -3.98 17.07 10.66
C LEU A 195 -3.97 15.75 11.45
N VAL A 196 -2.82 15.08 11.55
CA VAL A 196 -2.68 13.87 12.36
C VAL A 196 -2.94 14.15 13.83
N HIS A 197 -2.37 15.22 14.38
CA HIS A 197 -2.64 15.64 15.74
C HIS A 197 -4.13 15.88 15.98
N ARG A 198 -4.81 16.59 15.07
CA ARG A 198 -6.27 16.85 15.16
C ARG A 198 -7.07 15.55 15.18
N LEU A 199 -6.70 14.60 14.29
CA LEU A 199 -7.33 13.27 14.25
C LEU A 199 -7.16 12.51 15.56
N LEU A 200 -5.94 12.46 16.12
CA LEU A 200 -5.63 11.70 17.33
C LEU A 200 -6.31 12.28 18.58
N MET A 201 -6.35 13.62 18.70
CA MET A 201 -6.87 14.26 19.90
C MET A 201 -8.39 14.39 19.90
N TYR A 202 -9.03 14.53 18.74
CA TYR A 202 -10.45 14.89 18.66
C TYR A 202 -11.28 13.95 17.80
N GLY A 203 -10.63 13.06 17.02
CA GLY A 203 -11.30 12.16 16.09
C GLY A 203 -11.87 12.88 14.84
N PRO A 204 -12.48 12.09 13.93
CA PRO A 204 -13.20 12.63 12.79
C PRO A 204 -14.61 13.14 13.23
N PRO A 205 -15.28 14.00 12.41
CA PRO A 205 -14.77 14.62 11.18
C PRO A 205 -13.78 15.76 11.45
N ILE A 206 -12.96 16.06 10.44
CA ILE A 206 -12.06 17.23 10.48
C ILE A 206 -12.78 18.40 9.79
N ASP A 207 -13.03 19.48 10.54
CA ASP A 207 -13.68 20.67 10.01
C ASP A 207 -12.86 21.25 8.83
N PRO A 208 -13.46 21.46 7.65
CA PRO A 208 -12.80 22.11 6.52
C PRO A 208 -12.20 23.49 6.88
N ALA A 209 -12.85 24.26 7.76
CA ALA A 209 -12.32 25.54 8.23
C ALA A 209 -10.98 25.37 9.00
N TYR A 210 -10.81 24.25 9.70
CA TYR A 210 -9.54 23.94 10.36
C TYR A 210 -8.45 23.57 9.36
N VAL A 211 -8.80 22.87 8.28
CA VAL A 211 -7.88 22.53 7.17
C VAL A 211 -7.39 23.81 6.48
N ASP A 212 -8.32 24.73 6.17
CA ASP A 212 -7.98 26.03 5.60
C ASP A 212 -7.10 26.86 6.54
N ALA A 213 -7.38 26.85 7.86
CA ALA A 213 -6.53 27.54 8.84
C ALA A 213 -5.10 26.97 8.89
N ILE A 214 -4.93 25.64 8.85
CA ILE A 214 -3.58 25.04 8.75
C ILE A 214 -2.88 25.54 7.48
N LEU A 215 -3.59 25.58 6.37
CA LEU A 215 -3.03 25.99 5.10
C LEU A 215 -2.66 27.47 5.12
N ASP A 216 -3.58 28.34 5.50
CA ASP A 216 -3.43 29.78 5.38
C ASP A 216 -2.66 30.45 6.55
N ASP A 217 -2.85 29.94 7.77
CA ASP A 217 -2.23 30.56 8.96
C ASP A 217 -0.88 29.90 9.33
N VAL A 218 -0.59 28.67 8.80
CA VAL A 218 0.65 27.96 9.14
C VAL A 218 1.51 27.69 7.90
N VAL A 219 0.98 26.93 6.93
CA VAL A 219 1.79 26.45 5.82
C VAL A 219 2.21 27.60 4.90
N MET A 220 1.25 28.39 4.43
CA MET A 220 1.53 29.48 3.48
C MET A 220 2.48 30.54 4.04
N PRO A 221 2.39 31.01 5.29
CA PRO A 221 3.38 31.91 5.89
C PRO A 221 4.81 31.32 5.95
N LEU A 222 4.92 29.99 6.16
CA LEU A 222 6.21 29.32 6.20
C LEU A 222 6.89 29.23 4.83
N ILE A 223 6.12 29.16 3.74
CA ILE A 223 6.65 28.86 2.40
C ILE A 223 6.69 30.04 1.44
N SER A 224 5.75 30.99 1.55
CA SER A 224 5.59 32.07 0.56
C SER A 224 6.67 33.14 0.69
N PRO A 225 7.16 33.70 -0.43
CA PRO A 225 8.14 34.80 -0.42
C PRO A 225 7.59 36.07 0.20
N ALA A 226 6.30 36.36 0.00
CA ALA A 226 5.59 37.53 0.51
C ALA A 226 4.13 37.15 0.82
N TRP A 227 3.93 36.40 1.90
CA TRP A 227 2.58 36.08 2.35
C TRP A 227 1.90 37.35 2.90
N LYS A 228 0.78 37.73 2.29
CA LYS A 228 -0.17 38.71 2.85
C LYS A 228 -1.36 37.91 3.38
N GLU A 229 -1.71 38.08 4.65
CA GLU A 229 -2.90 37.49 5.23
C GLU A 229 -4.11 37.70 4.32
N PRO A 230 -4.91 36.65 4.03
CA PRO A 230 -6.19 36.84 3.37
C PRO A 230 -7.03 37.74 4.25
N SER A 231 -7.57 38.84 3.64
CA SER A 231 -8.44 39.78 4.35
C SER A 231 -9.63 39.02 4.92
N ARG A 232 -9.58 38.69 6.21
CA ARG A 232 -10.74 38.11 6.91
C ARG A 232 -11.81 39.18 6.91
N ALA A 233 -12.86 39.01 6.10
CA ALA A 233 -14.08 39.80 6.22
C ALA A 233 -14.56 39.63 7.67
N ARG A 234 -14.48 40.70 8.45
CA ARG A 234 -15.04 40.74 9.82
C ARG A 234 -16.55 40.59 9.68
N SER A 235 -17.05 39.43 10.08
CA SER A 235 -18.48 39.19 10.29
C SER A 235 -18.90 39.82 11.59
#